data_a0895db40a8d654b96a474fd8eae0293
#
_entry.id   a0895db40a8d654b96a474fd8eae0293
#
_cell.length_a   1.000
_cell.length_b   1.000
_cell.length_c   1.000
_cell.angle_alpha   90.00
_cell.angle_beta   90.00
_cell.angle_gamma   90.00
#
_symmetry.space_group_name_H-M   'P 1'
#
loop_
_entity.id
_entity.type
_entity.pdbx_description
1 polymer ?
#
loop_
_entity_poly.entity_id
_entity_poly.type
_entity_poly.pdbx_seq_one_letter_code
_entity_poly.pdbx_strand_id
1 'polypeptide(L)'
;MERVLLTTGGTGGHIFPALAVAEALRQRHPGVELLFVGSQYGPEQRLARAAGIDFIGLPVRGFLGRCLRAFAAAGRMACAVCRARGIIRRFRPQVVAGFGGYAAFAPMLAARLAGVPTVLHEQNAIAGISNRIL
;
A
#
# COMPACT_ATOMS: atom_id res chain seq x y z
N MET A 1 11.45 -4.99 15.59
CA MET A 1 10.97 -4.60 14.23
C MET A 1 11.29 -3.12 14.06
N GLU A 2 12.02 -2.77 12.99
CA GLU A 2 12.55 -1.41 12.83
C GLU A 2 11.77 -0.60 11.78
N ARG A 3 11.48 -1.19 10.63
CA ARG A 3 10.84 -0.50 9.51
C ARG A 3 9.71 -1.33 8.91
N VAL A 4 8.52 -0.73 8.84
CA VAL A 4 7.32 -1.35 8.28
C VAL A 4 6.70 -0.42 7.24
N LEU A 5 6.42 -0.94 6.06
CA LEU A 5 5.66 -0.24 5.04
C LEU A 5 4.22 -0.73 5.06
N LEU A 6 3.30 0.22 5.21
CA LEU A 6 1.86 -0.02 5.15
C LEU A 6 1.33 0.45 3.81
N THR A 7 0.46 -0.31 3.19
CA THR A 7 -0.14 0.08 1.91
C THR A 7 -1.60 -0.30 1.82
N THR A 8 -2.37 0.63 1.31
CA THR A 8 -3.80 0.46 1.09
C THR A 8 -4.27 1.40 -0.01
N GLY A 9 -5.49 1.31 -0.44
CA GLY A 9 -6.03 2.25 -1.40
C GLY A 9 -7.54 2.37 -1.39
N GLY A 10 -7.98 3.60 -1.67
CA GLY A 10 -9.30 3.95 -2.15
C GLY A 10 -10.33 4.31 -1.09
N THR A 11 -10.49 3.57 -0.02
CA THR A 11 -11.61 3.79 0.91
C THR A 11 -11.20 3.72 2.37
N GLY A 12 -11.96 4.40 3.24
CA GLY A 12 -11.76 4.36 4.68
C GLY A 12 -11.77 2.94 5.26
N GLY A 13 -12.57 2.04 4.69
CA GLY A 13 -12.63 0.64 5.11
C GLY A 13 -11.29 -0.10 5.03
N HIS A 14 -10.40 0.32 4.15
CA HIS A 14 -9.05 -0.22 4.04
C HIS A 14 -8.02 0.57 4.86
N ILE A 15 -8.23 1.89 4.99
CA ILE A 15 -7.27 2.79 5.64
C ILE A 15 -7.30 2.64 7.17
N PHE A 16 -8.47 2.60 7.78
CA PHE A 16 -8.58 2.52 9.24
C PHE A 16 -7.95 1.27 9.85
N PRO A 17 -8.10 0.05 9.28
CA PRO A 17 -7.35 -1.11 9.74
C PRO A 17 -5.83 -0.93 9.66
N ALA A 18 -5.34 -0.29 8.60
CA ALA A 18 -3.91 0.00 8.46
C ALA A 18 -3.40 0.95 9.56
N LEU A 19 -4.17 1.99 9.89
CA LEU A 19 -3.83 2.93 10.95
C LEU A 19 -3.88 2.28 12.33
N ALA A 20 -4.86 1.40 12.60
CA ALA A 20 -4.94 0.65 13.84
C ALA A 20 -3.71 -0.27 14.04
N VAL A 21 -3.27 -0.94 12.96
CA VAL A 21 -2.04 -1.75 12.99
C VAL A 21 -0.81 -0.87 13.20
N ALA A 22 -0.75 0.32 12.58
CA ALA A 22 0.34 1.26 12.79
C ALA A 22 0.46 1.69 14.26
N GLU A 23 -0.65 2.00 14.90
CA GLU A 23 -0.69 2.36 16.32
C GLU A 23 -0.24 1.19 17.20
N ALA A 24 -0.76 0.00 16.98
CA ALA A 24 -0.36 -1.20 17.71
C ALA A 24 1.14 -1.53 17.55
N LEU A 25 1.70 -1.29 16.36
CA LEU A 25 3.13 -1.45 16.11
C LEU A 25 3.96 -0.44 16.92
N ARG A 26 3.55 0.82 16.98
CA ARG A 26 4.24 1.85 17.79
C ARG A 26 4.22 1.52 19.28
N GLN A 27 3.10 1.00 19.78
CA GLN A 27 2.97 0.59 21.17
C GLN A 27 3.89 -0.58 21.52
N ARG A 28 4.00 -1.57 20.64
CA ARG A 28 4.81 -2.78 20.87
C ARG A 28 6.29 -2.62 20.53
N HIS A 29 6.60 -1.72 19.60
CA HIS A 29 7.95 -1.47 19.12
C HIS A 29 8.23 0.04 19.13
N PRO A 30 8.52 0.64 20.31
CA PRO A 30 8.92 2.04 20.38
C PRO A 30 10.13 2.28 19.47
N GLY A 31 10.03 3.25 18.59
CA GLY A 31 11.08 3.53 17.59
C GLY A 31 10.89 2.86 16.23
N VAL A 32 9.78 2.13 16.01
CA VAL A 32 9.49 1.62 14.66
C VAL A 32 9.27 2.78 13.68
N GLU A 33 9.95 2.73 12.55
CA GLU A 33 9.74 3.64 11.43
C GLU A 33 8.60 3.10 10.55
N LEU A 34 7.56 3.91 10.39
CA LEU A 34 6.40 3.57 9.58
C LEU A 34 6.36 4.46 8.34
N LEU A 35 6.16 3.83 7.19
CA LEU A 35 5.90 4.51 5.93
C LEU A 35 4.58 4.04 5.36
N PHE A 36 3.72 4.98 4.99
CA PHE A 36 2.45 4.68 4.34
C PHE A 36 2.56 4.97 2.84
N VAL A 37 2.23 4.00 2.00
CA VAL A 37 2.22 4.14 0.55
C VAL A 37 0.82 3.87 0.04
N GLY A 38 0.25 4.81 -0.70
CA GLY A 38 -1.13 4.71 -1.20
C GLY A 38 -1.35 5.53 -2.46
N SER A 39 -2.60 5.74 -2.85
CA SER A 39 -2.94 6.61 -3.98
C SER A 39 -2.71 8.08 -3.62
N GLN A 40 -2.13 8.84 -4.55
CA GLN A 40 -2.04 10.29 -4.39
C GLN A 40 -3.38 11.02 -4.58
N TYR A 41 -4.41 10.32 -5.02
CA TYR A 41 -5.72 10.87 -5.35
C TYR A 41 -6.81 10.58 -4.31
N GLY A 42 -6.47 9.78 -3.30
CA GLY A 42 -7.40 9.38 -2.24
C GLY A 42 -7.18 10.12 -0.92
N PRO A 43 -7.94 9.76 0.12
CA PRO A 43 -7.85 10.36 1.44
C PRO A 43 -6.64 9.88 2.25
N GLU A 44 -5.88 8.91 1.73
CA GLU A 44 -4.80 8.21 2.43
C GLU A 44 -3.75 9.17 2.98
N GLN A 45 -3.32 10.13 2.16
CA GLN A 45 -2.31 11.12 2.57
C GLN A 45 -2.75 11.92 3.79
N ARG A 46 -3.99 12.41 3.79
CA ARG A 46 -4.52 13.22 4.89
C ARG A 46 -4.62 12.40 6.17
N LEU A 47 -5.09 11.17 6.07
CA LEU A 47 -5.29 10.28 7.22
C LEU A 47 -3.96 9.77 7.78
N ALA A 48 -3.01 9.40 6.93
CA ALA A 48 -1.67 9.00 7.36
C ALA A 48 -0.95 10.14 8.08
N ARG A 49 -0.99 11.35 7.53
CA ARG A 49 -0.39 12.54 8.16
C ARG A 49 -1.04 12.90 9.49
N ALA A 50 -2.37 12.79 9.59
CA ALA A 50 -3.08 13.01 10.86
C ALA A 50 -2.65 11.99 11.94
N ALA A 51 -2.26 10.79 11.54
CA ALA A 51 -1.70 9.77 12.42
C ALA A 51 -0.17 9.90 12.63
N GLY A 52 0.46 10.96 12.11
CA GLY A 52 1.91 11.17 12.22
C GLY A 52 2.75 10.14 11.49
N ILE A 53 2.25 9.61 10.36
CA ILE A 53 2.94 8.64 9.53
C ILE A 53 3.35 9.30 8.22
N ASP A 54 4.61 9.12 7.82
CA ASP A 54 5.10 9.59 6.53
C ASP A 54 4.34 8.92 5.38
N PHE A 55 4.01 9.69 4.35
CA PHE A 55 3.20 9.24 3.23
C PHE A 55 3.88 9.48 1.89
N ILE A 56 3.86 8.46 1.04
CA ILE A 56 4.26 8.57 -0.37
C ILE A 56 3.09 8.16 -1.26
N GLY A 57 2.67 9.08 -2.13
CA GLY A 57 1.60 8.84 -3.10
C GLY A 57 2.10 8.22 -4.40
N LEU A 58 1.40 7.20 -4.86
CA LEU A 58 1.57 6.61 -6.19
C LEU A 58 0.49 7.13 -7.15
N PRO A 59 0.81 7.34 -8.43
CA PRO A 59 -0.14 7.84 -9.43
C PRO A 59 -1.07 6.72 -9.93
N VAL A 60 -1.74 6.04 -9.03
CA VAL A 60 -2.69 4.95 -9.32
C VAL A 60 -4.11 5.39 -9.04
N ARG A 61 -5.00 5.12 -10.01
CA ARG A 61 -6.44 5.31 -9.88
C ARG A 61 -7.15 3.97 -10.06
N GLY A 62 -8.31 3.81 -9.41
CA GLY A 62 -9.11 2.59 -9.52
C GLY A 62 -9.51 2.26 -10.96
N PHE A 63 -9.61 0.99 -11.25
CA PHE A 63 -10.02 0.46 -12.54
C PHE A 63 -11.54 0.63 -12.70
N LEU A 64 -11.97 1.57 -13.53
CA LEU A 64 -13.35 1.66 -14.00
C LEU A 64 -13.35 2.00 -15.50
N GLY A 65 -13.54 0.96 -16.31
CA GLY A 65 -14.11 1.04 -17.66
C GLY A 65 -13.20 1.03 -18.90
N ARG A 66 -13.48 0.10 -19.83
CA ARG A 66 -13.25 -0.02 -21.26
C ARG A 66 -11.82 -0.20 -21.83
N CYS A 67 -11.69 -1.11 -22.84
CA CYS A 67 -10.47 -1.69 -23.41
C CYS A 67 -9.28 -0.76 -23.73
N LEU A 68 -9.47 0.41 -24.28
CA LEU A 68 -8.37 1.36 -24.58
C LEU A 68 -7.77 1.97 -23.30
N ARG A 69 -8.56 2.08 -22.22
CA ARG A 69 -8.09 2.50 -20.89
C ARG A 69 -7.32 1.39 -20.17
N ALA A 70 -7.49 0.13 -20.55
CA ALA A 70 -6.78 -0.99 -19.95
C ALA A 70 -5.28 -0.95 -20.26
N PHE A 71 -4.86 -0.63 -21.49
CA PHE A 71 -3.45 -0.48 -21.84
C PHE A 71 -2.79 0.70 -21.11
N ALA A 72 -3.46 1.84 -21.02
CA ALA A 72 -2.98 2.99 -20.27
C ALA A 72 -2.93 2.71 -18.76
N ALA A 73 -3.87 1.91 -18.24
CA ALA A 73 -3.89 1.49 -16.86
C ALA A 73 -2.77 0.47 -16.56
N ALA A 74 -2.49 -0.46 -17.48
CA ALA A 74 -1.36 -1.39 -17.35
C ALA A 74 -0.02 -0.64 -17.34
N GLY A 75 0.17 0.34 -18.21
CA GLY A 75 1.36 1.19 -18.24
C GLY A 75 1.54 2.00 -16.96
N ARG A 76 0.46 2.58 -16.42
CA ARG A 76 0.47 3.28 -15.12
C ARG A 76 0.77 2.34 -13.96
N MET A 77 0.23 1.12 -14.00
CA MET A 77 0.51 0.12 -12.97
C MET A 77 1.98 -0.31 -13.01
N ALA A 78 2.54 -0.58 -14.19
CA ALA A 78 3.97 -0.88 -14.33
C ALA A 78 4.85 0.25 -13.80
N CYS A 79 4.52 1.51 -14.11
CA CYS A 79 5.21 2.68 -13.57
C CYS A 79 5.08 2.74 -12.03
N ALA A 80 3.89 2.47 -11.50
CA ALA A 80 3.66 2.44 -10.06
C ALA A 80 4.48 1.34 -9.36
N VAL A 81 4.59 0.16 -9.96
CA VAL A 81 5.44 -0.94 -9.44
C VAL A 81 6.92 -0.53 -9.46
N CYS A 82 7.41 0.09 -10.54
CA CYS A 82 8.78 0.59 -10.61
C CYS A 82 9.06 1.65 -9.52
N ARG A 83 8.14 2.60 -9.32
CA ARG A 83 8.24 3.60 -8.25
C ARG A 83 8.21 2.97 -6.87
N ALA A 84 7.28 2.04 -6.63
CA ALA A 84 7.21 1.30 -5.38
C ALA A 84 8.49 0.52 -5.08
N ARG A 85 9.11 -0.07 -6.11
CA ARG A 85 10.41 -0.73 -5.98
C ARG A 85 11.53 0.24 -5.56
N GLY A 86 11.53 1.45 -6.09
CA GLY A 86 12.43 2.52 -5.66
C GLY A 86 12.23 2.90 -4.19
N ILE A 87 10.98 3.02 -3.76
CA ILE A 87 10.61 3.31 -2.36
C ILE A 87 11.11 2.20 -1.43
N ILE A 88 10.83 0.93 -1.77
CA ILE A 88 11.25 -0.24 -0.99
C ILE A 88 12.78 -0.30 -0.87
N ARG A 89 13.53 -0.03 -1.94
CA ARG A 89 14.99 -0.01 -1.91
C ARG A 89 15.56 1.08 -0.99
N ARG A 90 14.91 2.25 -0.93
CA ARG A 90 15.33 3.37 -0.08
C ARG A 90 14.94 3.15 1.38
N PHE A 91 13.68 2.81 1.61
CA PHE A 91 13.14 2.64 2.95
C PHE A 91 13.62 1.35 3.61
N ARG A 92 13.89 0.29 2.83
CA ARG A 92 14.35 -1.04 3.29
C ARG A 92 13.43 -1.62 4.36
N PRO A 93 12.12 -1.76 4.10
CA PRO A 93 11.22 -2.32 5.09
C PRO A 93 11.55 -3.79 5.37
N GLN A 94 11.38 -4.22 6.61
CA GLN A 94 11.48 -5.62 7.00
C GLN A 94 10.21 -6.40 6.63
N VAL A 95 9.08 -5.70 6.49
CA VAL A 95 7.81 -6.26 6.07
C VAL A 95 6.97 -5.19 5.38
N VAL A 96 6.19 -5.60 4.40
CA VAL A 96 5.18 -4.78 3.74
C VAL A 96 3.81 -5.35 4.06
N ALA A 97 2.96 -4.56 4.70
CA ALA A 97 1.59 -4.94 5.05
C ALA A 97 0.59 -4.25 4.13
N GLY A 98 -0.16 -5.04 3.37
CA GLY A 98 -1.22 -4.60 2.47
C GLY A 98 -2.60 -4.81 3.09
N PHE A 99 -3.45 -3.79 2.98
CA PHE A 99 -4.82 -3.81 3.54
C PHE A 99 -5.88 -3.80 2.43
N GLY A 100 -5.49 -4.14 1.21
CA GLY A 100 -6.40 -4.17 0.08
C GLY A 100 -6.54 -2.84 -0.65
N GLY A 101 -7.43 -2.86 -1.65
CA GLY A 101 -7.57 -1.77 -2.58
C GLY A 101 -6.54 -1.81 -3.72
N TYR A 102 -6.89 -1.16 -4.83
CA TYR A 102 -6.06 -1.19 -6.04
C TYR A 102 -4.67 -0.54 -5.87
N ALA A 103 -4.54 0.44 -4.98
CA ALA A 103 -3.27 1.12 -4.76
C ALA A 103 -2.27 0.28 -3.96
N ALA A 104 -2.73 -0.71 -3.18
CA ALA A 104 -1.87 -1.64 -2.47
C ALA A 104 -1.17 -2.64 -3.40
N PHE A 105 -1.74 -2.90 -4.58
CA PHE A 105 -1.21 -3.90 -5.51
C PHE A 105 0.25 -3.62 -5.92
N ALA A 106 0.55 -2.38 -6.32
CA ALA A 106 1.89 -2.03 -6.78
C ALA A 106 2.97 -2.18 -5.70
N PRO A 107 2.81 -1.67 -4.47
CA PRO A 107 3.77 -1.87 -3.38
C PRO A 107 3.91 -3.34 -2.98
N MET A 108 2.81 -4.10 -2.92
CA MET A 108 2.84 -5.51 -2.56
C MET A 108 3.59 -6.35 -3.61
N LEU A 109 3.28 -6.15 -4.89
CA LEU A 109 4.00 -6.82 -5.98
C LEU A 109 5.49 -6.44 -5.99
N ALA A 110 5.81 -5.16 -5.82
CA ALA A 110 7.19 -4.70 -5.76
C ALA A 110 7.95 -5.31 -4.59
N ALA A 111 7.31 -5.49 -3.42
CA ALA A 111 7.89 -6.14 -2.25
C ALA A 111 8.20 -7.62 -2.54
N ARG A 112 7.26 -8.36 -3.10
CA ARG A 112 7.47 -9.77 -3.49
C ARG A 112 8.63 -9.91 -4.47
N LEU A 113 8.69 -9.06 -5.50
CA LEU A 113 9.77 -9.06 -6.48
C LEU A 113 11.14 -8.67 -5.87
N ALA A 114 11.13 -7.96 -4.75
CA ALA A 114 12.34 -7.58 -4.01
C ALA A 114 12.72 -8.59 -2.89
N GLY A 115 11.94 -9.67 -2.72
CA GLY A 115 12.17 -10.66 -1.66
C GLY A 115 11.85 -10.15 -0.26
N VAL A 116 11.08 -9.06 -0.13
CA VAL A 116 10.64 -8.53 1.16
C VAL A 116 9.40 -9.27 1.63
N PRO A 117 9.35 -9.77 2.87
CA PRO A 117 8.17 -10.41 3.43
C PRO A 117 6.92 -9.53 3.30
N THR A 118 5.80 -10.15 2.92
CA THR A 118 4.52 -9.45 2.75
C THR A 118 3.45 -10.08 3.63
N VAL A 119 2.59 -9.23 4.20
CA VAL A 119 1.39 -9.62 4.92
C VAL A 119 0.21 -8.95 4.24
N LEU A 120 -0.82 -9.72 3.95
CA LEU A 120 -2.05 -9.21 3.35
C LEU A 120 -3.21 -9.37 4.32
N HIS A 121 -3.88 -8.27 4.62
CA HIS A 121 -5.09 -8.25 5.42
C HIS A 121 -6.30 -7.99 4.51
N GLU A 122 -7.31 -8.85 4.61
CA GLU A 122 -8.59 -8.70 3.93
C GLU A 122 -9.70 -8.55 4.97
N GLN A 123 -10.38 -7.42 4.96
CA GLN A 123 -11.48 -7.12 5.88
C GLN A 123 -12.86 -7.50 5.34
N ASN A 124 -12.95 -7.88 4.06
CA ASN A 124 -14.20 -8.31 3.44
C ASN A 124 -14.34 -9.82 3.46
N ALA A 125 -15.55 -10.33 3.53
CA ALA A 125 -15.84 -11.76 3.47
C ALA A 125 -15.40 -12.42 2.15
N ILE A 126 -15.29 -11.62 1.08
CA ILE A 126 -14.80 -12.05 -0.24
C ILE A 126 -13.61 -11.16 -0.60
N ALA A 127 -12.48 -11.79 -0.82
CA ALA A 127 -11.25 -11.08 -1.20
C ALA A 127 -11.43 -10.34 -2.52
N GLY A 128 -11.03 -9.08 -2.54
CA GLY A 128 -10.97 -8.26 -3.77
C GLY A 128 -10.01 -8.86 -4.79
N ILE A 129 -10.18 -8.50 -6.07
CA ILE A 129 -9.36 -9.03 -7.18
C ILE A 129 -7.86 -8.83 -6.92
N SER A 130 -7.46 -7.68 -6.43
CA SER A 130 -6.05 -7.38 -6.09
C SER A 130 -5.49 -8.34 -5.05
N ASN A 131 -6.27 -8.66 -4.01
CA ASN A 131 -5.86 -9.54 -2.93
C ASN A 131 -5.86 -11.02 -3.35
N ARG A 132 -6.65 -11.39 -4.37
CA ARG A 132 -6.66 -12.76 -4.91
C ARG A 132 -5.47 -13.07 -5.81
N ILE A 133 -4.83 -12.06 -6.38
CA ILE A 133 -3.68 -12.19 -7.27
C ILE A 133 -2.37 -12.14 -6.48
N LEU A 134 -2.34 -11.43 -5.36
CA LEU A 134 -1.19 -11.28 -4.46
C LEU A 134 -1.02 -12.49 -3.54
#